data_280d4e482dc9bbecdc5bdd2d8136a3c1
#
_entry.id   280d4e482dc9bbecdc5bdd2d8136a3c1
#
_cell.length_a   1.000
_cell.length_b   1.000
_cell.length_c   1.000
_cell.angle_alpha   90.00
_cell.angle_beta   90.00
_cell.angle_gamma   90.00
#
_symmetry.space_group_name_H-M   'P 1'
#
loop_
_entity.id
_entity.type
_entity.pdbx_description
1 polymer ?
#
loop_
_entity_poly.entity_id
_entity_poly.type
_entity_poly.pdbx_seq_one_letter_code
_entity_poly.pdbx_strand_id
1 'polypeptide(L)'
;MIVLAMSFLLLASMVCMLHFSRKAVKEETLLSATQTLDGTIARIDNVLLSAEQTTGNFYFMILPHLNEQDMMYKFSEELVKSNPFIIGCAIAFKPGFYEEDKEFMAYYHRISEYDSTLVKSETFGTSRYTQQLWYKQPMQTGKPGWINPMTDVDGVTEPIVTFCLPIQQDSENVGVIGIDVSLNLLSDIVLSSKASRNSYCILFDGDGTYIVHPDSSKLFLQTIFSQKEFKTEPGLKEAADAMFKGESGYRPFTMNNAEHFIFYKPFARTTVKGRSMEELNWHVGIVYPKEDVYGEYNNLLWYVLAIAIIGLILMFILCHVIIRHMLKPLKLLTASAQRIAEGKFDEQIPDSHHTNEIGHLQDNFKAMQQSLAVNIGEMEQQKAILQEREEELKRAYNDIKKVDRMKTAFLHNMTNHMITPAAQIDKDVSTLCAPSASTDTLNLAENVQKNGDTITKLLNDLINMSEEEMRKEDAYENED
;
A
#
# COMPACT_ATOMS: atom_id res chain seq x y z
N MET A 1 21.00 45.52 -1.55
CA MET A 1 21.59 44.39 -0.83
C MET A 1 20.57 43.56 -0.05
N ILE A 2 19.75 44.14 0.81
CA ILE A 2 18.77 43.41 1.64
C ILE A 2 17.77 42.62 0.78
N VAL A 3 17.21 43.22 -0.26
CA VAL A 3 16.26 42.56 -1.18
C VAL A 3 16.90 41.35 -1.89
N LEU A 4 18.13 41.47 -2.33
CA LEU A 4 18.89 40.38 -2.95
C LEU A 4 19.18 39.25 -1.96
N ALA A 5 19.53 39.59 -0.72
CA ALA A 5 19.75 38.61 0.33
C ALA A 5 18.47 37.85 0.72
N MET A 6 17.33 38.54 0.84
CA MET A 6 16.04 37.93 1.11
C MET A 6 15.55 37.07 -0.06
N SER A 7 15.74 37.51 -1.31
CA SER A 7 15.40 36.72 -2.51
C SER A 7 16.26 35.45 -2.59
N PHE A 8 17.55 35.56 -2.26
CA PHE A 8 18.45 34.38 -2.21
C PHE A 8 18.06 33.40 -1.11
N LEU A 9 17.72 33.89 0.09
CA LEU A 9 17.25 33.05 1.19
C LEU A 9 15.92 32.32 0.84
N LEU A 10 14.98 33.03 0.21
CA LEU A 10 13.73 32.46 -0.28
C LEU A 10 13.98 31.38 -1.34
N LEU A 11 14.84 31.64 -2.30
CA LEU A 11 15.23 30.66 -3.32
C LEU A 11 15.95 29.44 -2.71
N ALA A 12 16.87 29.66 -1.80
CA ALA A 12 17.59 28.60 -1.13
C ALA A 12 16.65 27.73 -0.28
N SER A 13 15.72 28.34 0.48
CA SER A 13 14.72 27.60 1.26
C SER A 13 13.76 26.82 0.36
N MET A 14 13.37 27.38 -0.79
CA MET A 14 12.51 26.72 -1.76
C MET A 14 13.22 25.51 -2.40
N VAL A 15 14.47 25.64 -2.81
CA VAL A 15 15.27 24.51 -3.35
C VAL A 15 15.43 23.42 -2.30
N CYS A 16 15.71 23.79 -1.05
CA CYS A 16 15.82 22.86 0.05
C CYS A 16 14.48 22.12 0.30
N MET A 17 13.38 22.86 0.37
CA MET A 17 12.03 22.30 0.53
C MET A 17 11.68 21.33 -0.61
N LEU A 18 11.96 21.70 -1.86
CA LEU A 18 11.71 20.86 -3.03
C LEU A 18 12.53 19.56 -2.98
N HIS A 19 13.79 19.65 -2.57
CA HIS A 19 14.65 18.47 -2.43
C HIS A 19 14.10 17.50 -1.35
N PHE A 20 13.78 18.02 -0.17
CA PHE A 20 13.22 17.20 0.91
C PHE A 20 11.83 16.64 0.59
N SER A 21 10.96 17.45 -0.02
CA SER A 21 9.63 17.02 -0.42
C SER A 21 9.68 15.89 -1.46
N ARG A 22 10.56 16.01 -2.47
CA ARG A 22 10.76 14.94 -3.45
C ARG A 22 11.27 13.66 -2.82
N LYS A 23 12.16 13.75 -1.85
CA LYS A 23 12.67 12.60 -1.11
C LYS A 23 11.55 11.96 -0.27
N ALA A 24 10.77 12.77 0.44
CA ALA A 24 9.65 12.29 1.26
C ALA A 24 8.58 11.57 0.42
N VAL A 25 8.16 12.14 -0.71
CA VAL A 25 7.22 11.51 -1.64
C VAL A 25 7.75 10.17 -2.14
N LYS A 26 9.04 10.10 -2.48
CA LYS A 26 9.67 8.85 -2.90
C LYS A 26 9.64 7.80 -1.78
N GLU A 27 10.02 8.17 -0.56
CA GLU A 27 10.02 7.27 0.60
C GLU A 27 8.60 6.78 0.94
N GLU A 28 7.60 7.65 0.89
CA GLU A 28 6.20 7.31 1.08
C GLU A 28 5.70 6.32 0.02
N THR A 29 6.05 6.56 -1.24
CA THR A 29 5.69 5.64 -2.34
C THR A 29 6.36 4.28 -2.18
N LEU A 30 7.65 4.25 -1.79
CA LEU A 30 8.38 3.02 -1.50
C LEU A 30 7.69 2.23 -0.38
N LEU A 31 7.29 2.92 0.68
CA LEU A 31 6.58 2.30 1.82
C LEU A 31 5.21 1.77 1.38
N SER A 32 4.42 2.55 0.66
CA SER A 32 3.10 2.16 0.16
C SER A 32 3.18 0.95 -0.77
N ALA A 33 4.13 0.93 -1.70
CA ALA A 33 4.34 -0.20 -2.60
C ALA A 33 4.75 -1.47 -1.82
N THR A 34 5.64 -1.34 -0.84
CA THR A 34 6.05 -2.46 0.01
C THR A 34 4.89 -3.00 0.84
N GLN A 35 4.10 -2.12 1.45
CA GLN A 35 2.90 -2.52 2.20
C GLN A 35 1.86 -3.20 1.32
N THR A 36 1.69 -2.73 0.09
CA THR A 36 0.80 -3.37 -0.89
C THR A 36 1.29 -4.77 -1.26
N LEU A 37 2.59 -4.95 -1.48
CA LEU A 37 3.20 -6.27 -1.71
C LEU A 37 2.94 -7.20 -0.52
N ASP A 38 3.23 -6.74 0.69
CA ASP A 38 3.04 -7.54 1.91
C ASP A 38 1.58 -7.92 2.12
N GLY A 39 0.67 -6.97 1.91
CA GLY A 39 -0.77 -7.22 1.98
C GLY A 39 -1.24 -8.20 0.89
N THR A 40 -0.70 -8.14 -0.30
CA THR A 40 -1.01 -9.06 -1.39
C THR A 40 -0.52 -10.47 -1.08
N ILE A 41 0.74 -10.59 -0.64
CA ILE A 41 1.34 -11.86 -0.21
C ILE A 41 0.50 -12.48 0.92
N ALA A 42 0.17 -11.71 1.94
CA ALA A 42 -0.62 -12.20 3.07
C ALA A 42 -2.02 -12.68 2.66
N ARG A 43 -2.69 -11.98 1.71
CA ARG A 43 -4.00 -12.41 1.22
C ARG A 43 -3.93 -13.72 0.43
N ILE A 44 -2.95 -13.86 -0.45
CA ILE A 44 -2.73 -15.11 -1.19
C ILE A 44 -2.42 -16.23 -0.20
N ASP A 45 -1.47 -16.01 0.72
CA ASP A 45 -1.08 -16.99 1.71
C ASP A 45 -2.24 -17.45 2.59
N ASN A 46 -3.14 -16.54 2.98
CA ASN A 46 -4.35 -16.88 3.72
C ASN A 46 -5.28 -17.79 2.94
N VAL A 47 -5.45 -17.58 1.63
CA VAL A 47 -6.25 -18.49 0.77
C VAL A 47 -5.63 -19.88 0.74
N LEU A 48 -4.32 -19.95 0.45
CA LEU A 48 -3.60 -21.21 0.37
C LEU A 48 -3.60 -21.94 1.72
N LEU A 49 -3.34 -21.22 2.81
CA LEU A 49 -3.33 -21.78 4.16
C LEU A 49 -4.71 -22.30 4.58
N SER A 50 -5.78 -21.57 4.25
CA SER A 50 -7.16 -22.00 4.51
C SER A 50 -7.46 -23.31 3.80
N ALA A 51 -7.06 -23.43 2.54
CA ALA A 51 -7.24 -24.64 1.74
C ALA A 51 -6.47 -25.84 2.33
N GLU A 52 -5.22 -25.63 2.71
CA GLU A 52 -4.38 -26.65 3.37
C GLU A 52 -4.95 -27.12 4.70
N GLN A 53 -5.41 -26.19 5.55
CA GLN A 53 -6.00 -26.50 6.85
C GLN A 53 -7.28 -27.31 6.68
N THR A 54 -8.13 -26.92 5.73
CA THR A 54 -9.35 -27.67 5.41
C THR A 54 -9.00 -29.08 4.99
N THR A 55 -8.05 -29.24 4.06
CA THR A 55 -7.61 -30.56 3.59
C THR A 55 -7.03 -31.40 4.72
N GLY A 56 -6.21 -30.82 5.58
CA GLY A 56 -5.63 -31.49 6.75
C GLY A 56 -6.69 -31.97 7.74
N ASN A 57 -7.78 -31.21 7.94
CA ASN A 57 -8.89 -31.65 8.78
C ASN A 57 -9.63 -32.86 8.17
N PHE A 58 -9.91 -32.81 6.86
CA PHE A 58 -10.55 -33.91 6.15
C PHE A 58 -9.67 -35.15 6.06
N TYR A 59 -8.36 -35.01 6.00
CA TYR A 59 -7.42 -36.11 6.01
C TYR A 59 -7.68 -37.06 7.19
N PHE A 60 -7.80 -36.53 8.41
CA PHE A 60 -8.08 -37.34 9.60
C PHE A 60 -9.48 -37.94 9.61
N MET A 61 -10.44 -37.34 8.92
CA MET A 61 -11.79 -37.90 8.75
C MET A 61 -11.81 -39.04 7.72
N ILE A 62 -10.97 -38.96 6.70
CA ILE A 62 -10.86 -39.95 5.62
C ILE A 62 -10.16 -41.22 6.10
N LEU A 63 -9.14 -41.12 6.95
CA LEU A 63 -8.33 -42.28 7.38
C LEU A 63 -9.14 -43.49 7.93
N PRO A 64 -10.16 -43.30 8.77
CA PRO A 64 -10.97 -44.46 9.25
C PRO A 64 -11.83 -45.13 8.17
N HIS A 65 -12.06 -44.42 7.05
CA HIS A 65 -13.01 -44.84 6.00
C HIS A 65 -12.31 -45.20 4.68
N LEU A 66 -10.99 -45.45 4.70
CA LEU A 66 -10.22 -45.73 3.49
C LEU A 66 -10.78 -46.89 2.67
N ASN A 67 -11.40 -47.90 3.31
CA ASN A 67 -11.98 -49.05 2.63
C ASN A 67 -13.40 -48.82 2.09
N GLU A 68 -13.97 -47.62 2.31
CA GLU A 68 -15.34 -47.28 1.94
C GLU A 68 -15.31 -46.36 0.69
N GLN A 69 -15.34 -46.95 -0.49
CA GLN A 69 -15.24 -46.26 -1.78
C GLN A 69 -16.28 -45.15 -1.93
N ASP A 70 -17.54 -45.39 -1.52
CA ASP A 70 -18.62 -44.40 -1.61
C ASP A 70 -18.40 -43.19 -0.69
N MET A 71 -17.69 -43.38 0.42
CA MET A 71 -17.38 -42.31 1.35
C MET A 71 -16.37 -41.32 0.74
N MET A 72 -15.49 -41.77 -0.15
CA MET A 72 -14.52 -40.90 -0.80
C MET A 72 -15.20 -39.83 -1.68
N TYR A 73 -16.28 -40.21 -2.37
CA TYR A 73 -17.09 -39.24 -3.11
C TYR A 73 -17.74 -38.18 -2.20
N LYS A 74 -18.29 -38.66 -1.06
CA LYS A 74 -18.88 -37.74 -0.07
C LYS A 74 -17.84 -36.79 0.53
N PHE A 75 -16.67 -37.30 0.88
CA PHE A 75 -15.59 -36.48 1.41
C PHE A 75 -15.09 -35.46 0.36
N SER A 76 -14.93 -35.86 -0.90
CA SER A 76 -14.57 -34.96 -1.98
C SER A 76 -15.60 -33.83 -2.14
N GLU A 77 -16.88 -34.18 -2.16
CA GLU A 77 -18.00 -33.23 -2.26
C GLU A 77 -18.03 -32.28 -1.06
N GLU A 78 -18.00 -32.80 0.17
CA GLU A 78 -18.07 -31.99 1.38
C GLU A 78 -16.83 -31.12 1.58
N LEU A 79 -15.66 -31.55 1.14
CA LEU A 79 -14.45 -30.77 1.20
C LEU A 79 -14.57 -29.49 0.33
N VAL A 80 -15.07 -29.65 -0.90
CA VAL A 80 -15.30 -28.49 -1.79
C VAL A 80 -16.39 -27.57 -1.21
N LYS A 81 -17.43 -28.11 -0.58
CA LYS A 81 -18.49 -27.30 0.06
C LYS A 81 -17.98 -26.54 1.28
N SER A 82 -17.07 -27.14 2.04
CA SER A 82 -16.61 -26.61 3.33
C SER A 82 -15.74 -25.37 3.23
N ASN A 83 -15.14 -25.11 2.08
CA ASN A 83 -14.23 -23.98 1.89
C ASN A 83 -14.51 -23.27 0.55
N PRO A 84 -14.88 -21.99 0.57
CA PRO A 84 -15.22 -21.25 -0.64
C PRO A 84 -14.04 -21.04 -1.60
N PHE A 85 -12.80 -21.16 -1.12
CA PHE A 85 -11.60 -21.02 -1.94
C PHE A 85 -11.27 -22.31 -2.72
N ILE A 86 -11.86 -23.45 -2.34
CA ILE A 86 -11.63 -24.72 -2.99
C ILE A 86 -12.68 -24.89 -4.09
N ILE A 87 -12.21 -25.01 -5.34
CA ILE A 87 -13.08 -25.22 -6.50
C ILE A 87 -13.14 -26.69 -6.91
N GLY A 88 -12.19 -27.53 -6.51
CA GLY A 88 -12.16 -28.96 -6.81
C GLY A 88 -11.48 -29.77 -5.72
N CYS A 89 -11.87 -31.03 -5.59
CA CYS A 89 -11.22 -32.01 -4.73
C CYS A 89 -11.19 -33.36 -5.41
N ALA A 90 -10.00 -33.89 -5.63
CA ALA A 90 -9.75 -35.26 -6.09
C ALA A 90 -9.17 -36.08 -4.95
N ILE A 91 -9.80 -37.21 -4.66
CA ILE A 91 -9.27 -38.25 -3.74
C ILE A 91 -8.96 -39.47 -4.60
N ALA A 92 -7.68 -39.70 -4.85
CA ALA A 92 -7.21 -40.76 -5.76
C ALA A 92 -6.31 -41.74 -5.04
N PHE A 93 -6.48 -43.02 -5.36
CA PHE A 93 -5.71 -44.09 -4.76
C PHE A 93 -4.81 -44.78 -5.80
N LYS A 94 -3.82 -45.52 -5.31
CA LYS A 94 -2.96 -46.33 -6.19
C LYS A 94 -3.80 -47.37 -6.93
N PRO A 95 -3.47 -47.70 -8.18
CA PRO A 95 -4.13 -48.77 -8.92
C PRO A 95 -4.14 -50.06 -8.10
N GLY A 96 -5.26 -50.78 -8.12
CA GLY A 96 -5.42 -52.00 -7.35
C GLY A 96 -5.76 -51.81 -5.86
N PHE A 97 -6.03 -50.61 -5.39
CA PHE A 97 -6.33 -50.37 -3.97
C PHE A 97 -7.71 -50.93 -3.55
N TYR A 98 -8.75 -50.73 -4.36
CA TYR A 98 -10.10 -51.26 -4.12
C TYR A 98 -10.40 -52.55 -4.91
N GLU A 99 -10.02 -52.56 -6.19
CA GLU A 99 -10.21 -53.67 -7.09
C GLU A 99 -8.92 -53.87 -7.90
N GLU A 100 -8.57 -55.16 -8.12
CA GLU A 100 -7.36 -55.55 -8.83
C GLU A 100 -7.29 -54.86 -10.22
N ASP A 101 -6.15 -54.23 -10.51
CA ASP A 101 -5.85 -53.52 -11.75
C ASP A 101 -6.76 -52.30 -12.09
N LYS A 102 -7.67 -51.88 -11.20
CA LYS A 102 -8.51 -50.73 -11.43
C LYS A 102 -7.97 -49.46 -10.77
N GLU A 103 -8.08 -48.37 -11.49
CA GLU A 103 -7.84 -47.03 -10.98
C GLU A 103 -9.09 -46.49 -10.28
N PHE A 104 -8.93 -45.76 -9.18
CA PHE A 104 -10.04 -45.10 -8.50
C PHE A 104 -9.70 -43.67 -8.12
N MET A 105 -10.61 -42.77 -8.52
CA MET A 105 -10.57 -41.37 -8.15
C MET A 105 -12.00 -40.87 -7.91
N ALA A 106 -12.21 -40.26 -6.76
CA ALA A 106 -13.41 -39.47 -6.49
C ALA A 106 -13.09 -38.00 -6.73
N TYR A 107 -13.74 -37.39 -7.70
CA TYR A 107 -13.52 -36.00 -8.01
C TYR A 107 -14.83 -35.23 -8.11
N TYR A 108 -14.92 -34.17 -7.29
CA TYR A 108 -15.96 -33.15 -7.38
C TYR A 108 -15.32 -31.80 -7.60
N HIS A 109 -15.92 -30.98 -8.48
CA HIS A 109 -15.45 -29.64 -8.75
C HIS A 109 -16.61 -28.67 -9.03
N ARG A 110 -16.37 -27.39 -8.88
CA ARG A 110 -17.20 -26.29 -9.37
C ARG A 110 -16.81 -26.01 -10.81
N ILE A 111 -17.75 -25.53 -11.62
CA ILE A 111 -17.46 -25.11 -13.00
C ILE A 111 -16.58 -23.85 -13.01
N SER A 112 -16.82 -22.95 -12.06
CA SER A 112 -16.03 -21.74 -11.82
C SER A 112 -16.06 -21.36 -10.33
N GLU A 113 -15.23 -20.42 -9.94
CA GLU A 113 -15.19 -19.90 -8.55
C GLU A 113 -16.51 -19.22 -8.10
N TYR A 114 -17.30 -18.73 -9.06
CA TYR A 114 -18.59 -18.07 -8.81
C TYR A 114 -19.79 -19.03 -8.81
N ASP A 115 -19.57 -20.29 -9.20
CA ASP A 115 -20.64 -21.30 -9.28
C ASP A 115 -20.60 -22.22 -8.04
N SER A 116 -21.72 -22.29 -7.34
CA SER A 116 -21.88 -23.22 -6.22
C SER A 116 -22.27 -24.64 -6.63
N THR A 117 -22.60 -24.84 -7.91
CA THR A 117 -22.98 -26.17 -8.43
C THR A 117 -21.77 -27.08 -8.48
N LEU A 118 -21.88 -28.23 -7.87
CA LEU A 118 -20.84 -29.26 -7.89
C LEU A 118 -21.10 -30.26 -9.01
N VAL A 119 -20.05 -30.53 -9.76
CA VAL A 119 -20.05 -31.54 -10.81
C VAL A 119 -19.17 -32.69 -10.37
N LYS A 120 -19.72 -33.91 -10.45
CA LYS A 120 -18.93 -35.12 -10.31
C LYS A 120 -18.25 -35.44 -11.64
N SER A 121 -16.95 -35.64 -11.61
CA SER A 121 -16.16 -36.06 -12.77
C SER A 121 -15.44 -37.36 -12.51
N GLU A 122 -15.33 -38.18 -13.54
CA GLU A 122 -14.61 -39.45 -13.46
C GLU A 122 -13.17 -39.33 -13.98
N THR A 123 -12.83 -38.19 -14.56
CA THR A 123 -11.52 -37.91 -15.12
C THR A 123 -10.95 -36.61 -14.54
N PHE A 124 -9.65 -36.48 -14.57
CA PHE A 124 -8.93 -35.26 -14.21
C PHE A 124 -7.94 -34.93 -15.34
N GLY A 125 -8.39 -34.13 -16.28
CA GLY A 125 -7.65 -33.80 -17.49
C GLY A 125 -7.68 -34.88 -18.55
N THR A 126 -6.92 -34.68 -19.61
CA THR A 126 -6.89 -35.54 -20.81
C THR A 126 -6.08 -36.83 -20.63
N SER A 127 -5.30 -36.94 -19.57
CA SER A 127 -4.43 -38.09 -19.25
C SER A 127 -4.85 -38.74 -17.95
N ARG A 128 -4.45 -40.03 -17.79
CA ARG A 128 -4.70 -40.75 -16.52
C ARG A 128 -4.11 -39.99 -15.35
N TYR A 129 -4.85 -39.88 -14.23
CA TYR A 129 -4.39 -39.13 -13.05
C TYR A 129 -3.06 -39.71 -12.51
N THR A 130 -2.85 -41.02 -12.62
CA THR A 130 -1.61 -41.69 -12.22
C THR A 130 -0.36 -41.21 -12.95
N GLN A 131 -0.52 -40.54 -14.09
CA GLN A 131 0.56 -39.98 -14.87
C GLN A 131 0.81 -38.49 -14.59
N GLN A 132 -0.12 -37.83 -13.93
CA GLN A 132 -0.08 -36.39 -13.67
C GLN A 132 0.79 -36.04 -12.46
N LEU A 133 1.37 -34.83 -12.46
CA LEU A 133 2.32 -34.38 -11.43
C LEU A 133 1.68 -34.29 -10.04
N TRP A 134 0.43 -33.84 -9.96
CA TRP A 134 -0.29 -33.68 -8.70
C TRP A 134 -0.47 -35.00 -7.94
N TYR A 135 -0.48 -36.14 -8.65
CA TYR A 135 -0.54 -37.46 -8.07
C TYR A 135 0.87 -38.08 -7.88
N LYS A 136 1.73 -38.01 -8.92
CA LYS A 136 3.06 -38.64 -8.91
C LYS A 136 3.97 -38.08 -7.84
N GLN A 137 4.07 -36.77 -7.75
CA GLN A 137 5.03 -36.13 -6.86
C GLN A 137 4.77 -36.48 -5.38
N PRO A 138 3.55 -36.30 -4.80
CA PRO A 138 3.30 -36.69 -3.42
C PRO A 138 3.39 -38.19 -3.18
N MET A 139 3.01 -39.02 -4.14
CA MET A 139 3.17 -40.45 -4.03
C MET A 139 4.63 -40.91 -3.93
N GLN A 140 5.55 -40.22 -4.64
CA GLN A 140 6.98 -40.52 -4.62
C GLN A 140 7.68 -39.91 -3.41
N THR A 141 7.35 -38.67 -3.06
CA THR A 141 8.04 -37.93 -2.00
C THR A 141 7.49 -38.21 -0.61
N GLY A 142 6.23 -38.60 -0.51
CA GLY A 142 5.50 -38.70 0.75
C GLY A 142 5.26 -37.38 1.44
N LYS A 143 5.47 -36.25 0.75
CA LYS A 143 5.33 -34.91 1.30
C LYS A 143 4.16 -34.16 0.66
N PRO A 144 3.42 -33.37 1.44
CA PRO A 144 2.44 -32.46 0.89
C PRO A 144 3.12 -31.31 0.15
N GLY A 145 2.44 -30.76 -0.86
CA GLY A 145 2.98 -29.63 -1.60
C GLY A 145 1.98 -29.06 -2.61
N TRP A 146 2.28 -27.88 -3.11
CA TRP A 146 1.54 -27.26 -4.18
C TRP A 146 2.17 -27.59 -5.54
N ILE A 147 1.34 -27.86 -6.52
CA ILE A 147 1.76 -28.03 -7.91
C ILE A 147 1.53 -26.72 -8.65
N ASN A 148 2.49 -26.34 -9.48
CA ASN A 148 2.40 -25.15 -10.32
C ASN A 148 1.15 -25.18 -11.20
N PRO A 149 0.66 -24.01 -11.64
CA PRO A 149 -0.61 -23.89 -12.37
C PRO A 149 -0.74 -24.85 -13.55
N MET A 150 -1.90 -25.46 -13.63
CA MET A 150 -2.33 -26.33 -14.73
C MET A 150 -3.46 -25.65 -15.51
N THR A 151 -3.40 -25.70 -16.83
CA THR A 151 -4.35 -25.01 -17.72
C THR A 151 -5.29 -25.96 -18.47
N ASP A 152 -5.07 -27.28 -18.36
CA ASP A 152 -5.80 -28.30 -19.14
C ASP A 152 -6.31 -29.39 -18.19
N VAL A 153 -7.40 -29.05 -17.48
CA VAL A 153 -8.11 -29.99 -16.59
C VAL A 153 -9.54 -30.15 -17.10
N ASP A 154 -9.94 -31.37 -17.42
CA ASP A 154 -11.28 -31.67 -17.94
C ASP A 154 -12.39 -31.12 -17.04
N GLY A 155 -13.28 -30.34 -17.62
CA GLY A 155 -14.45 -29.79 -16.94
C GLY A 155 -14.19 -28.51 -16.13
N VAL A 156 -12.94 -28.13 -15.91
CA VAL A 156 -12.56 -26.84 -15.30
C VAL A 156 -12.14 -25.90 -16.40
N THR A 157 -12.88 -24.81 -16.55
CA THR A 157 -12.66 -23.82 -17.63
C THR A 157 -11.59 -22.79 -17.29
N GLU A 158 -11.10 -22.79 -16.06
CA GLU A 158 -10.14 -21.82 -15.55
C GLU A 158 -8.85 -22.51 -15.09
N PRO A 159 -7.70 -21.80 -15.15
CA PRO A 159 -6.46 -22.33 -14.65
C PRO A 159 -6.51 -22.48 -13.12
N ILE A 160 -5.91 -23.55 -12.62
CA ILE A 160 -5.92 -23.93 -11.20
C ILE A 160 -4.52 -24.13 -10.67
N VAL A 161 -4.37 -23.97 -9.35
CA VAL A 161 -3.22 -24.45 -8.58
C VAL A 161 -3.70 -25.51 -7.60
N THR A 162 -3.01 -26.64 -7.55
CA THR A 162 -3.45 -27.81 -6.79
C THR A 162 -2.56 -28.05 -5.58
N PHE A 163 -3.15 -28.12 -4.41
CA PHE A 163 -2.49 -28.62 -3.21
C PHE A 163 -2.69 -30.12 -3.09
N CYS A 164 -1.61 -30.85 -2.88
CA CYS A 164 -1.58 -32.29 -2.84
C CYS A 164 -1.12 -32.79 -1.47
N LEU A 165 -1.94 -33.63 -0.86
CA LEU A 165 -1.67 -34.27 0.43
C LEU A 165 -1.64 -35.77 0.25
N PRO A 166 -0.50 -36.49 0.44
CA PRO A 166 -0.45 -37.95 0.32
C PRO A 166 -1.22 -38.61 1.45
N ILE A 167 -1.98 -39.64 1.11
CA ILE A 167 -2.69 -40.51 2.06
C ILE A 167 -1.76 -41.66 2.41
N GLN A 168 -1.47 -41.79 3.69
CA GLN A 168 -0.61 -42.88 4.22
C GLN A 168 -1.39 -43.89 5.02
N GLN A 169 -1.12 -45.16 4.76
CA GLN A 169 -1.60 -46.30 5.54
C GLN A 169 -0.39 -47.19 5.82
N ASP A 170 -0.19 -47.57 7.07
CA ASP A 170 0.92 -48.43 7.50
C ASP A 170 2.32 -47.95 7.01
N SER A 171 2.55 -46.63 6.96
CA SER A 171 3.76 -45.98 6.46
C SER A 171 3.96 -46.07 4.93
N GLU A 172 2.98 -46.53 4.18
CA GLU A 172 2.98 -46.59 2.73
C GLU A 172 2.07 -45.50 2.16
N ASN A 173 2.47 -44.82 1.08
CA ASN A 173 1.62 -43.89 0.37
C ASN A 173 0.61 -44.67 -0.47
N VAL A 174 -0.66 -44.62 -0.10
CA VAL A 174 -1.73 -45.38 -0.76
C VAL A 174 -2.60 -44.53 -1.69
N GLY A 175 -2.53 -43.21 -1.55
CA GLY A 175 -3.33 -42.29 -2.35
C GLY A 175 -2.91 -40.82 -2.15
N VAL A 176 -3.67 -39.93 -2.74
CA VAL A 176 -3.46 -38.48 -2.67
C VAL A 176 -4.82 -37.79 -2.59
N ILE A 177 -4.92 -36.78 -1.73
CA ILE A 177 -5.97 -35.78 -1.76
C ILE A 177 -5.39 -34.58 -2.52
N GLY A 178 -5.94 -34.24 -3.69
CA GLY A 178 -5.64 -33.05 -4.46
C GLY A 178 -6.80 -32.07 -4.32
N ILE A 179 -6.52 -30.85 -3.94
CA ILE A 179 -7.52 -29.77 -3.92
C ILE A 179 -7.10 -28.65 -4.85
N ASP A 180 -8.06 -28.11 -5.56
CA ASP A 180 -7.86 -27.08 -6.57
C ASP A 180 -8.34 -25.73 -6.06
N VAL A 181 -7.48 -24.73 -6.22
CA VAL A 181 -7.78 -23.30 -5.96
C VAL A 181 -7.76 -22.58 -7.30
N SER A 182 -8.79 -21.76 -7.54
CA SER A 182 -8.90 -20.96 -8.76
C SER A 182 -7.78 -19.93 -8.85
N LEU A 183 -7.12 -19.88 -10.00
CA LEU A 183 -6.17 -18.82 -10.31
C LEU A 183 -6.85 -17.50 -10.64
N ASN A 184 -8.11 -17.51 -11.09
CA ASN A 184 -8.88 -16.29 -11.26
C ASN A 184 -9.10 -15.61 -9.91
N LEU A 185 -9.42 -16.37 -8.86
CA LEU A 185 -9.51 -15.84 -7.49
C LEU A 185 -8.18 -15.21 -7.04
N LEU A 186 -7.05 -15.87 -7.28
CA LEU A 186 -5.74 -15.30 -6.96
C LEU A 186 -5.43 -14.08 -7.82
N SER A 187 -5.84 -14.11 -9.09
CA SER A 187 -5.70 -12.96 -10.00
C SER A 187 -6.50 -11.76 -9.50
N ASP A 188 -7.71 -11.95 -9.04
CA ASP A 188 -8.54 -10.90 -8.47
C ASP A 188 -7.89 -10.26 -7.23
N ILE A 189 -7.31 -11.09 -6.35
CA ILE A 189 -6.56 -10.61 -5.19
C ILE A 189 -5.36 -9.75 -5.63
N VAL A 190 -4.58 -10.24 -6.59
CA VAL A 190 -3.36 -9.59 -7.07
C VAL A 190 -3.71 -8.30 -7.84
N LEU A 191 -4.64 -8.36 -8.80
CA LEU A 191 -5.00 -7.24 -9.65
C LEU A 191 -5.80 -6.15 -8.92
N SER A 192 -6.54 -6.52 -7.88
CA SER A 192 -7.20 -5.54 -7.00
C SER A 192 -6.23 -4.80 -6.08
N SER A 193 -5.05 -5.36 -5.85
CA SER A 193 -4.02 -4.79 -4.99
C SER A 193 -3.25 -3.71 -5.75
N LYS A 194 -3.68 -2.45 -5.60
CA LYS A 194 -3.08 -1.30 -6.29
C LYS A 194 -2.44 -0.36 -5.26
N ALA A 195 -1.18 0.00 -5.49
CA ALA A 195 -0.49 1.02 -4.72
C ALA A 195 -0.78 2.44 -5.24
N SER A 196 -1.23 2.56 -6.51
CA SER A 196 -1.70 3.80 -7.13
C SER A 196 -2.75 3.51 -8.20
N ARG A 197 -3.29 4.59 -8.82
CA ARG A 197 -4.35 4.48 -9.83
C ARG A 197 -3.94 3.64 -11.05
N ASN A 198 -2.70 3.80 -11.52
CA ASN A 198 -2.20 3.14 -12.72
C ASN A 198 -1.16 2.05 -12.42
N SER A 199 -0.87 1.77 -11.13
CA SER A 199 -0.04 0.65 -10.74
C SER A 199 -0.81 -0.66 -10.88
N TYR A 200 -0.08 -1.74 -11.09
CA TYR A 200 -0.63 -3.08 -11.10
C TYR A 200 0.34 -4.08 -10.49
N CYS A 201 -0.23 -5.08 -9.82
CA CYS A 201 0.53 -6.19 -9.28
C CYS A 201 0.63 -7.33 -10.30
N ILE A 202 1.69 -8.08 -10.21
CA ILE A 202 1.99 -9.26 -11.02
C ILE A 202 2.48 -10.38 -10.12
N LEU A 203 2.21 -11.62 -10.52
CA LEU A 203 2.68 -12.82 -9.85
C LEU A 203 3.44 -13.68 -10.86
N PHE A 204 4.62 -14.15 -10.45
CA PHE A 204 5.46 -15.05 -11.23
C PHE A 204 5.64 -16.35 -10.49
N ASP A 205 5.89 -17.42 -11.21
CA ASP A 205 6.44 -18.65 -10.63
C ASP A 205 7.97 -18.64 -10.58
N GLY A 206 8.56 -19.76 -10.16
CA GLY A 206 9.99 -19.88 -9.93
C GLY A 206 10.87 -19.79 -11.17
N ASP A 207 10.33 -19.93 -12.37
CA ASP A 207 11.04 -19.79 -13.66
C ASP A 207 10.78 -18.43 -14.32
N GLY A 208 9.96 -17.58 -13.69
CA GLY A 208 9.61 -16.24 -14.17
C GLY A 208 8.42 -16.21 -15.12
N THR A 209 7.67 -17.30 -15.25
CA THR A 209 6.42 -17.33 -16.01
C THR A 209 5.35 -16.50 -15.30
N TYR A 210 4.60 -15.73 -16.06
CA TYR A 210 3.49 -14.96 -15.51
C TYR A 210 2.34 -15.86 -15.09
N ILE A 211 2.08 -15.92 -13.79
CA ILE A 211 0.90 -16.56 -13.21
C ILE A 211 -0.27 -15.56 -13.21
N VAL A 212 -0.01 -14.31 -12.83
CA VAL A 212 -0.99 -13.21 -12.86
C VAL A 212 -0.39 -11.99 -13.53
N HIS A 213 -1.10 -11.47 -14.52
CA HIS A 213 -0.73 -10.25 -15.24
C HIS A 213 -2.01 -9.57 -15.77
N PRO A 214 -2.10 -8.21 -15.81
CA PRO A 214 -3.26 -7.51 -16.37
C PRO A 214 -3.57 -7.85 -17.82
N ASP A 215 -2.53 -8.16 -18.60
CA ASP A 215 -2.65 -8.66 -19.96
C ASP A 215 -2.70 -10.19 -19.93
N SER A 216 -3.89 -10.74 -20.12
CA SER A 216 -4.13 -12.19 -20.08
C SER A 216 -3.41 -12.97 -21.18
N SER A 217 -2.99 -12.31 -22.28
CA SER A 217 -2.22 -12.97 -23.35
C SER A 217 -0.81 -13.39 -22.92
N LYS A 218 -0.33 -12.90 -21.80
CA LYS A 218 0.98 -13.24 -21.24
C LYS A 218 0.95 -14.43 -20.29
N LEU A 219 -0.22 -14.76 -19.73
CA LEU A 219 -0.38 -15.77 -18.71
C LEU A 219 0.06 -17.15 -19.23
N PHE A 220 0.92 -17.82 -18.49
CA PHE A 220 1.47 -19.17 -18.75
C PHE A 220 2.24 -19.33 -20.07
N LEU A 221 2.25 -18.31 -20.93
CA LEU A 221 2.90 -18.35 -22.23
C LEU A 221 4.20 -17.56 -22.28
N GLN A 222 4.32 -16.53 -21.46
CA GLN A 222 5.48 -15.64 -21.46
C GLN A 222 6.12 -15.60 -20.07
N THR A 223 7.43 -15.37 -20.10
CA THR A 223 8.21 -15.12 -18.89
C THR A 223 8.67 -13.67 -18.85
N ILE A 224 9.05 -13.20 -17.69
CA ILE A 224 9.69 -11.88 -17.55
C ILE A 224 10.94 -11.78 -18.47
N PHE A 225 11.63 -12.87 -18.67
CA PHE A 225 12.84 -12.96 -19.52
C PHE A 225 12.53 -12.86 -21.02
N SER A 226 11.30 -13.21 -21.44
CA SER A 226 10.87 -13.15 -22.83
C SER A 226 10.43 -11.75 -23.26
N GLN A 227 10.23 -10.82 -22.32
CA GLN A 227 9.83 -9.45 -22.62
C GLN A 227 10.92 -8.72 -23.40
N LYS A 228 10.49 -7.89 -24.37
CA LYS A 228 11.39 -7.07 -25.17
C LYS A 228 12.24 -6.14 -24.28
N GLU A 229 11.60 -5.55 -23.28
CA GLU A 229 12.20 -4.64 -22.30
C GLU A 229 13.29 -5.33 -21.46
N PHE A 230 13.17 -6.62 -21.20
CA PHE A 230 14.19 -7.37 -20.47
C PHE A 230 15.57 -7.34 -21.17
N LYS A 231 15.58 -7.31 -22.51
CA LYS A 231 16.82 -7.27 -23.31
C LYS A 231 17.42 -5.87 -23.40
N THR A 232 16.59 -4.84 -23.30
CA THR A 232 16.96 -3.43 -23.53
C THR A 232 17.12 -2.62 -22.26
N GLU A 233 16.46 -3.01 -21.18
CA GLU A 233 16.40 -2.25 -19.94
C GLU A 233 17.21 -2.93 -18.81
N PRO A 234 18.40 -2.40 -18.45
CA PRO A 234 19.23 -2.96 -17.39
C PRO A 234 18.52 -3.07 -16.05
N GLY A 235 17.69 -2.09 -15.71
CA GLY A 235 16.94 -2.06 -14.45
C GLY A 235 15.94 -3.21 -14.31
N LEU A 236 15.27 -3.62 -15.40
CA LEU A 236 14.38 -4.77 -15.36
C LEU A 236 15.14 -6.08 -15.21
N LYS A 237 16.30 -6.18 -15.87
CA LYS A 237 17.19 -7.34 -15.75
C LYS A 237 17.74 -7.48 -14.32
N GLU A 238 18.25 -6.39 -13.74
CA GLU A 238 18.71 -6.37 -12.35
C GLU A 238 17.60 -6.72 -11.36
N ALA A 239 16.38 -6.22 -11.60
CA ALA A 239 15.22 -6.55 -10.77
C ALA A 239 14.89 -8.03 -10.82
N ALA A 240 14.84 -8.62 -12.02
CA ALA A 240 14.60 -10.04 -12.19
C ALA A 240 15.70 -10.88 -11.52
N ASP A 241 16.96 -10.57 -11.80
CA ASP A 241 18.11 -11.29 -11.22
C ASP A 241 18.11 -11.26 -9.67
N ALA A 242 17.74 -10.13 -9.08
CA ALA A 242 17.61 -9.97 -7.62
C ALA A 242 16.39 -10.73 -7.08
N MET A 243 15.24 -10.61 -7.75
CA MET A 243 14.01 -11.28 -7.36
C MET A 243 14.19 -12.80 -7.30
N PHE A 244 14.79 -13.40 -8.32
CA PHE A 244 15.05 -14.85 -8.37
C PHE A 244 16.17 -15.33 -7.44
N LYS A 245 16.95 -14.39 -6.86
CA LYS A 245 17.86 -14.69 -5.73
C LYS A 245 17.15 -14.60 -4.37
N GLY A 246 15.86 -14.32 -4.34
CA GLY A 246 15.10 -14.16 -3.11
C GLY A 246 15.26 -12.79 -2.43
N GLU A 247 15.81 -11.81 -3.16
CA GLU A 247 15.96 -10.45 -2.64
C GLU A 247 14.65 -9.66 -2.80
N SER A 248 14.46 -8.66 -1.94
CA SER A 248 13.38 -7.69 -2.04
C SER A 248 13.94 -6.33 -2.40
N GLY A 249 13.23 -5.57 -3.23
CA GLY A 249 13.72 -4.26 -3.61
C GLY A 249 12.89 -3.60 -4.70
N TYR A 250 13.48 -2.59 -5.31
CA TYR A 250 12.90 -1.93 -6.48
C TYR A 250 13.98 -1.51 -7.46
N ARG A 251 13.60 -1.40 -8.75
CA ARG A 251 14.46 -0.87 -9.82
C ARG A 251 13.65 0.00 -10.77
N PRO A 252 14.22 1.08 -11.31
CA PRO A 252 13.62 1.83 -12.42
C PRO A 252 13.84 1.09 -13.73
N PHE A 253 12.88 1.16 -14.65
CA PHE A 253 12.98 0.68 -16.02
C PHE A 253 12.08 1.48 -16.94
N THR A 254 12.32 1.40 -18.26
CA THR A 254 11.50 2.07 -19.27
C THR A 254 10.63 1.05 -20.00
N MET A 255 9.35 1.33 -20.09
CA MET A 255 8.40 0.54 -20.85
C MET A 255 7.52 1.49 -21.67
N ASN A 256 7.38 1.21 -22.98
CA ASN A 256 6.60 2.06 -23.90
C ASN A 256 6.97 3.56 -23.85
N ASN A 257 8.25 3.89 -23.79
CA ASN A 257 8.79 5.25 -23.66
C ASN A 257 8.41 5.98 -22.35
N ALA A 258 7.87 5.30 -21.36
CA ALA A 258 7.56 5.86 -20.05
C ALA A 258 8.42 5.17 -18.97
N GLU A 259 8.90 5.95 -18.00
CA GLU A 259 9.66 5.43 -16.88
C GLU A 259 8.70 4.79 -15.85
N HIS A 260 9.07 3.60 -15.39
CA HIS A 260 8.35 2.82 -14.38
C HIS A 260 9.32 2.39 -13.28
N PHE A 261 8.77 2.06 -12.14
CA PHE A 261 9.46 1.33 -11.08
C PHE A 261 8.86 -0.07 -10.99
N ILE A 262 9.70 -1.08 -10.89
CA ILE A 262 9.28 -2.42 -10.49
C ILE A 262 9.72 -2.67 -9.06
N PHE A 263 8.76 -2.89 -8.18
CA PHE A 263 8.97 -3.37 -6.81
C PHE A 263 8.77 -4.87 -6.83
N TYR A 264 9.61 -5.60 -6.11
CA TYR A 264 9.56 -7.05 -6.11
C TYR A 264 9.90 -7.62 -4.73
N LYS A 265 9.26 -8.76 -4.45
CA LYS A 265 9.45 -9.50 -3.22
C LYS A 265 9.21 -10.99 -3.46
N PRO A 266 10.01 -11.91 -2.84
CA PRO A 266 9.70 -13.32 -2.85
C PRO A 266 8.38 -13.56 -2.12
N PHE A 267 7.61 -14.54 -2.59
CA PHE A 267 6.38 -14.98 -1.93
C PHE A 267 6.75 -15.85 -0.72
N ALA A 268 6.88 -15.19 0.42
CA ALA A 268 7.15 -15.88 1.68
C ALA A 268 5.84 -16.41 2.28
N ARG A 269 5.79 -17.71 2.50
CA ARG A 269 4.69 -18.39 3.16
C ARG A 269 4.76 -18.26 4.68
N THR A 270 3.61 -18.22 5.33
CA THR A 270 3.54 -18.34 6.80
C THR A 270 4.05 -19.70 7.23
N THR A 271 5.11 -19.72 8.01
CA THR A 271 5.68 -20.97 8.54
C THR A 271 4.79 -21.52 9.65
N VAL A 272 4.28 -22.73 9.46
CA VAL A 272 3.52 -23.48 10.47
C VAL A 272 4.45 -24.51 11.09
N LYS A 273 4.64 -24.45 12.42
CA LYS A 273 5.53 -25.35 13.15
C LYS A 273 5.08 -26.82 12.97
N GLY A 274 6.01 -27.67 12.58
CA GLY A 274 5.74 -29.11 12.36
C GLY A 274 5.23 -29.45 10.96
N ARG A 275 5.14 -28.49 10.06
CA ARG A 275 4.74 -28.71 8.67
C ARG A 275 5.96 -28.63 7.76
N SER A 276 6.29 -29.74 7.11
CA SER A 276 7.27 -29.77 6.01
C SER A 276 6.50 -29.75 4.69
N MET A 277 6.62 -28.67 3.95
CA MET A 277 6.01 -28.53 2.62
C MET A 277 7.08 -28.08 1.63
N GLU A 278 6.89 -28.45 0.36
CA GLU A 278 7.69 -27.86 -0.71
C GLU A 278 7.33 -26.39 -0.86
N GLU A 279 8.34 -25.53 -0.98
CA GLU A 279 8.14 -24.08 -1.13
C GLU A 279 7.62 -23.77 -2.54
N LEU A 280 6.58 -22.94 -2.59
CA LEU A 280 6.18 -22.27 -3.82
C LEU A 280 7.21 -21.18 -4.08
N ASN A 281 8.06 -21.37 -5.07
CA ASN A 281 9.05 -20.36 -5.47
C ASN A 281 8.40 -19.22 -6.27
N TRP A 282 7.29 -18.68 -5.76
CA TRP A 282 6.60 -17.58 -6.40
C TRP A 282 7.23 -16.24 -6.02
N HIS A 283 7.01 -15.26 -6.89
CA HIS A 283 7.48 -13.90 -6.71
C HIS A 283 6.38 -12.90 -7.02
N VAL A 284 6.22 -11.89 -6.17
CA VAL A 284 5.23 -10.83 -6.38
C VAL A 284 5.94 -9.56 -6.79
N GLY A 285 5.43 -8.90 -7.81
CA GLY A 285 5.91 -7.61 -8.27
C GLY A 285 4.80 -6.58 -8.36
N ILE A 286 5.15 -5.30 -8.22
CA ILE A 286 4.29 -4.16 -8.56
C ILE A 286 5.00 -3.33 -9.59
N VAL A 287 4.32 -3.08 -10.70
CA VAL A 287 4.74 -2.09 -11.70
C VAL A 287 4.07 -0.76 -11.37
N TYR A 288 4.90 0.26 -11.16
CA TYR A 288 4.46 1.56 -10.70
C TYR A 288 4.94 2.64 -11.68
N PRO A 289 4.04 3.33 -12.41
CA PRO A 289 4.43 4.41 -13.29
C PRO A 289 5.10 5.55 -12.51
N LYS A 290 6.19 6.08 -13.02
CA LYS A 290 6.89 7.23 -12.41
C LYS A 290 5.98 8.45 -12.30
N GLU A 291 5.04 8.60 -13.21
CA GLU A 291 4.05 9.67 -13.20
C GLU A 291 3.14 9.61 -11.98
N ASP A 292 2.74 8.42 -11.54
CA ASP A 292 1.94 8.23 -10.33
C ASP A 292 2.74 8.56 -9.06
N VAL A 293 4.08 8.34 -9.09
CA VAL A 293 4.97 8.69 -7.98
C VAL A 293 5.15 10.21 -7.86
N TYR A 294 5.35 10.89 -8.99
CA TYR A 294 5.75 12.29 -9.00
C TYR A 294 4.74 13.23 -9.65
N GLY A 295 3.64 12.72 -10.21
CA GLY A 295 2.66 13.53 -10.96
C GLY A 295 2.01 14.59 -10.09
N GLU A 296 1.50 14.21 -8.93
CA GLU A 296 0.94 15.17 -7.98
C GLU A 296 1.99 16.14 -7.45
N TYR A 297 3.19 15.64 -7.18
CA TYR A 297 4.33 16.48 -6.79
C TYR A 297 4.70 17.49 -7.87
N ASN A 298 4.75 17.08 -9.13
CA ASN A 298 5.08 17.97 -10.25
C ASN A 298 4.01 19.05 -10.43
N ASN A 299 2.73 18.72 -10.24
CA ASN A 299 1.65 19.71 -10.27
C ASN A 299 1.78 20.71 -9.10
N LEU A 300 2.01 20.21 -7.89
CA LEU A 300 2.27 21.06 -6.72
C LEU A 300 3.51 21.94 -6.91
N LEU A 301 4.55 21.43 -7.56
CA LEU A 301 5.75 22.18 -7.88
C LEU A 301 5.44 23.40 -8.76
N TRP A 302 4.59 23.24 -9.78
CA TRP A 302 4.16 24.37 -10.62
C TRP A 302 3.38 25.41 -9.83
N TYR A 303 2.48 25.00 -8.91
CA TYR A 303 1.77 25.95 -8.04
C TYR A 303 2.72 26.68 -7.09
N VAL A 304 3.65 25.96 -6.46
CA VAL A 304 4.66 26.57 -5.56
C VAL A 304 5.55 27.54 -6.33
N LEU A 305 5.95 27.20 -7.56
CA LEU A 305 6.77 28.04 -8.43
C LEU A 305 6.00 29.30 -8.86
N ALA A 306 4.73 29.16 -9.23
CA ALA A 306 3.86 30.27 -9.56
C ALA A 306 3.67 31.22 -8.36
N ILE A 307 3.41 30.69 -7.17
CA ILE A 307 3.27 31.48 -5.93
C ILE A 307 4.60 32.19 -5.60
N ALA A 308 5.73 31.52 -5.75
CA ALA A 308 7.04 32.12 -5.53
C ALA A 308 7.34 33.27 -6.52
N ILE A 309 7.00 33.08 -7.80
CA ILE A 309 7.17 34.13 -8.82
C ILE A 309 6.26 35.34 -8.53
N ILE A 310 4.99 35.07 -8.21
CA ILE A 310 4.04 36.14 -7.83
C ILE A 310 4.52 36.88 -6.58
N GLY A 311 5.00 36.16 -5.57
CA GLY A 311 5.57 36.73 -4.36
C GLY A 311 6.80 37.61 -4.63
N LEU A 312 7.70 37.16 -5.50
CA LEU A 312 8.86 37.91 -5.93
C LEU A 312 8.46 39.21 -6.69
N ILE A 313 7.49 39.11 -7.60
CA ILE A 313 6.97 40.28 -8.35
C ILE A 313 6.33 41.28 -7.38
N LEU A 314 5.51 40.80 -6.46
CA LEU A 314 4.85 41.63 -5.44
C LEU A 314 5.86 42.34 -4.53
N MET A 315 6.88 41.58 -4.09
CA MET A 315 8.00 42.14 -3.31
C MET A 315 8.78 43.20 -4.10
N PHE A 316 9.03 42.95 -5.38
CA PHE A 316 9.71 43.90 -6.25
C PHE A 316 8.88 45.18 -6.44
N ILE A 317 7.57 45.02 -6.71
CA ILE A 317 6.64 46.17 -6.83
C ILE A 317 6.59 46.96 -5.52
N LEU A 318 6.42 46.27 -4.39
CA LEU A 318 6.39 46.89 -3.06
C LEU A 318 7.68 47.64 -2.77
N CYS A 319 8.83 47.04 -3.06
CA CYS A 319 10.13 47.65 -2.91
C CYS A 319 10.30 48.86 -3.84
N HIS A 320 9.84 48.76 -5.08
CA HIS A 320 9.89 49.87 -6.04
C HIS A 320 8.99 51.04 -5.60
N VAL A 321 7.80 50.76 -5.10
CA VAL A 321 6.87 51.76 -4.55
C VAL A 321 7.47 52.42 -3.32
N ILE A 322 8.02 51.63 -2.37
CA ILE A 322 8.67 52.16 -1.16
C ILE A 322 9.88 53.05 -1.54
N ILE A 323 10.72 52.57 -2.47
CA ILE A 323 11.89 53.35 -2.94
C ILE A 323 11.45 54.66 -3.62
N ARG A 324 10.44 54.61 -4.50
CA ARG A 324 9.97 55.80 -5.22
C ARG A 324 9.23 56.79 -4.31
N HIS A 325 8.37 56.30 -3.41
CA HIS A 325 7.57 57.19 -2.57
C HIS A 325 8.26 57.63 -1.28
N MET A 326 9.12 56.77 -0.69
CA MET A 326 9.78 57.12 0.60
C MET A 326 11.22 57.57 0.47
N LEU A 327 12.04 56.89 -0.36
CA LEU A 327 13.48 57.19 -0.42
C LEU A 327 13.84 58.37 -1.33
N LYS A 328 13.11 58.60 -2.43
CA LYS A 328 13.38 59.77 -3.31
C LYS A 328 13.14 61.12 -2.62
N PRO A 329 11.98 61.31 -1.94
CA PRO A 329 11.76 62.52 -1.15
C PRO A 329 12.75 62.67 0.01
N LEU A 330 13.07 61.56 0.72
CA LEU A 330 14.03 61.59 1.82
C LEU A 330 15.44 61.90 1.35
N LYS A 331 15.91 61.37 0.20
CA LYS A 331 17.20 61.74 -0.37
C LYS A 331 17.26 63.23 -0.72
N LEU A 332 16.18 63.78 -1.24
CA LEU A 332 16.08 65.24 -1.49
C LEU A 332 16.12 66.03 -0.19
N LEU A 333 15.39 65.59 0.84
CA LEU A 333 15.37 66.20 2.16
C LEU A 333 16.70 66.03 2.91
N THR A 334 17.34 64.87 2.81
CA THR A 334 18.65 64.60 3.43
C THR A 334 19.73 65.40 2.74
N ALA A 335 19.69 65.55 1.40
CA ALA A 335 20.60 66.40 0.65
C ALA A 335 20.39 67.87 1.00
N SER A 336 19.13 68.32 1.19
CA SER A 336 18.82 69.65 1.65
C SER A 336 19.25 69.91 3.10
N ALA A 337 19.05 68.90 3.97
CA ALA A 337 19.51 68.94 5.37
C ALA A 337 21.05 69.07 5.47
N GLN A 338 21.72 68.21 4.67
CA GLN A 338 23.18 68.21 4.65
C GLN A 338 23.74 69.58 4.13
N ARG A 339 23.05 70.15 3.16
CA ARG A 339 23.38 71.54 2.65
C ARG A 339 23.08 72.60 3.68
N ILE A 340 22.02 72.44 4.46
CA ILE A 340 21.70 73.31 5.60
C ILE A 340 22.77 73.18 6.69
N ALA A 341 23.23 71.98 6.97
CA ALA A 341 24.29 71.70 7.95
C ALA A 341 25.67 72.22 7.46
N GLU A 342 25.86 72.31 6.16
CA GLU A 342 27.05 72.94 5.55
C GLU A 342 26.98 74.47 5.53
N GLY A 343 25.95 75.08 6.15
CA GLY A 343 25.84 76.53 6.31
C GLY A 343 25.36 77.29 5.06
N LYS A 344 24.86 76.61 4.04
CA LYS A 344 24.25 77.23 2.85
C LYS A 344 22.75 77.43 3.07
N PHE A 345 22.40 78.44 3.82
CA PHE A 345 21.01 78.71 4.23
C PHE A 345 20.16 79.44 3.11
N ASP A 346 20.73 79.71 1.98
CA ASP A 346 20.02 80.45 0.90
C ASP A 346 19.43 79.59 -0.19
N GLU A 347 19.53 78.26 -0.13
CA GLU A 347 18.94 77.41 -1.13
C GLU A 347 17.48 77.14 -0.81
N GLN A 348 16.57 77.62 -1.65
CA GLN A 348 15.15 77.43 -1.55
C GLN A 348 14.89 75.91 -1.68
N ILE A 349 14.30 75.29 -0.63
CA ILE A 349 13.82 73.95 -0.71
C ILE A 349 12.70 73.91 -1.76
N PRO A 350 12.79 73.06 -2.80
CA PRO A 350 11.77 73.04 -3.85
C PRO A 350 10.41 72.75 -3.23
N ASP A 351 9.42 73.61 -3.48
CA ASP A 351 8.03 73.41 -3.08
C ASP A 351 7.58 72.07 -3.62
N SER A 352 7.36 71.13 -2.75
CA SER A 352 6.65 69.94 -3.14
C SER A 352 5.19 70.29 -3.36
N HIS A 353 4.67 70.12 -4.57
CA HIS A 353 3.24 70.37 -4.89
C HIS A 353 2.29 69.40 -4.16
N HIS A 354 2.72 68.79 -3.08
CA HIS A 354 1.91 67.90 -2.24
C HIS A 354 1.47 68.68 -1.00
N THR A 355 0.16 68.92 -0.92
CA THR A 355 -0.56 69.53 0.21
C THR A 355 -0.67 68.65 1.44
N ASN A 356 0.23 67.66 1.60
CA ASN A 356 0.27 66.76 2.71
C ASN A 356 1.57 66.92 3.49
N GLU A 357 1.53 66.79 4.71
CA GLU A 357 2.49 66.63 5.82
C GLU A 357 3.97 66.94 5.56
N ILE A 358 4.46 66.89 4.31
CA ILE A 358 5.82 67.26 3.90
C ILE A 358 6.04 68.76 4.02
N GLY A 359 4.97 69.60 3.84
CA GLY A 359 5.01 71.05 4.10
C GLY A 359 5.16 71.37 5.60
N HIS A 360 4.44 70.61 6.45
CA HIS A 360 4.65 70.70 7.90
C HIS A 360 6.00 70.16 8.37
N LEU A 361 6.66 69.33 7.51
CA LEU A 361 7.99 68.81 7.75
C LEU A 361 9.07 69.87 7.67
N GLN A 362 8.85 70.91 6.86
CA GLN A 362 9.79 72.03 6.75
C GLN A 362 9.85 72.88 8.03
N ASP A 363 8.69 73.13 8.65
CA ASP A 363 8.61 74.00 9.83
C ASP A 363 9.07 73.32 11.12
N ASN A 364 8.92 71.96 11.17
CA ASN A 364 9.27 71.16 12.34
C ASN A 364 10.47 70.24 12.14
N PHE A 365 11.31 70.57 11.13
CA PHE A 365 12.45 69.71 10.76
C PHE A 365 13.34 69.25 11.95
N LYS A 366 13.50 70.18 12.88
CA LYS A 366 14.30 69.97 14.07
C LYS A 366 13.62 69.05 15.13
N ALA A 367 12.30 69.16 15.23
CA ALA A 367 11.52 68.35 16.14
C ALA A 367 11.29 66.92 15.58
N MET A 368 11.26 66.81 14.25
CA MET A 368 10.98 65.54 13.57
C MET A 368 12.15 64.56 13.60
N GLN A 369 13.41 65.03 13.62
CA GLN A 369 14.55 64.12 13.65
C GLN A 369 14.53 63.25 14.91
N GLN A 370 14.05 63.78 16.04
CA GLN A 370 13.88 63.01 17.26
C GLN A 370 12.58 62.19 17.25
N SER A 371 11.46 62.73 16.75
CA SER A 371 10.19 62.02 16.66
C SER A 371 10.22 60.89 15.65
N LEU A 372 10.93 61.11 14.53
CA LEU A 372 11.06 60.07 13.50
C LEU A 372 11.89 58.87 13.99
N ALA A 373 12.97 59.12 14.75
CA ALA A 373 13.78 58.08 15.33
C ALA A 373 12.99 57.21 16.31
N VAL A 374 12.11 57.80 17.11
CA VAL A 374 11.23 57.10 18.04
C VAL A 374 10.15 56.32 17.27
N ASN A 375 9.46 56.96 16.32
CA ASN A 375 8.39 56.32 15.56
C ASN A 375 8.89 55.15 14.67
N ILE A 376 10.10 55.25 14.12
CA ILE A 376 10.69 54.15 13.35
C ILE A 376 11.08 53.00 14.27
N GLY A 377 11.62 53.30 15.45
CA GLY A 377 11.93 52.26 16.46
C GLY A 377 10.71 51.52 16.97
N GLU A 378 9.60 52.22 17.20
CA GLU A 378 8.33 51.60 17.60
C GLU A 378 7.68 50.78 16.47
N MET A 379 7.75 51.26 15.23
CA MET A 379 7.25 50.52 14.07
C MET A 379 8.06 49.25 13.78
N GLU A 380 9.38 49.30 13.92
CA GLU A 380 10.22 48.09 13.78
C GLU A 380 9.94 47.07 14.90
N GLN A 381 9.73 47.59 16.11
CA GLN A 381 9.36 46.74 17.24
C GLN A 381 7.99 46.11 17.07
N GLN A 382 6.99 46.89 16.60
CA GLN A 382 5.65 46.32 16.29
C GLN A 382 5.69 45.36 15.11
N LYS A 383 6.52 45.59 14.10
CA LYS A 383 6.68 44.70 12.96
C LYS A 383 7.38 43.40 13.34
N ALA A 384 8.38 43.49 14.22
CA ALA A 384 9.04 42.28 14.77
C ALA A 384 8.05 41.43 15.57
N ILE A 385 7.21 42.06 16.40
CA ILE A 385 6.18 41.38 17.19
C ILE A 385 5.08 40.74 16.29
N LEU A 386 4.69 41.44 15.23
CA LEU A 386 3.71 40.93 14.27
C LEU A 386 4.27 39.73 13.45
N GLN A 387 5.52 39.80 13.04
CA GLN A 387 6.17 38.70 12.33
C GLN A 387 6.36 37.48 13.23
N GLU A 388 6.72 37.66 14.49
CA GLU A 388 6.82 36.60 15.48
C GLU A 388 5.46 35.90 15.69
N ARG A 389 4.38 36.65 15.84
CA ARG A 389 3.03 36.09 15.96
C ARG A 389 2.54 35.38 14.70
N GLU A 390 2.85 35.89 13.52
CA GLU A 390 2.47 35.26 12.25
C GLU A 390 3.20 33.92 12.03
N GLU A 391 4.48 33.85 12.42
CA GLU A 391 5.24 32.59 12.40
C GLU A 391 4.74 31.57 13.44
N GLU A 392 4.38 32.03 14.64
CA GLU A 392 3.79 31.16 15.66
C GLU A 392 2.45 30.58 15.20
N LEU A 393 1.57 31.38 14.62
CA LEU A 393 0.28 30.95 14.12
C LEU A 393 0.42 29.91 12.98
N LYS A 394 1.40 30.12 12.11
CA LYS A 394 1.68 29.21 10.99
C LYS A 394 2.25 27.86 11.46
N ARG A 395 3.06 27.86 12.51
CA ARG A 395 3.56 26.62 13.16
C ARG A 395 2.41 25.85 13.81
N ALA A 396 1.58 26.53 14.61
CA ALA A 396 0.44 25.90 15.29
C ALA A 396 -0.56 25.29 14.28
N TYR A 397 -0.86 25.99 13.19
CA TYR A 397 -1.74 25.50 12.13
C TYR A 397 -1.21 24.23 11.43
N ASN A 398 0.10 24.18 11.16
CA ASN A 398 0.73 23.03 10.55
C ASN A 398 0.78 21.82 11.49
N ASP A 399 0.93 22.03 12.78
CA ASP A 399 0.94 20.98 13.78
C ASP A 399 -0.45 20.35 13.96
N ILE A 400 -1.51 21.16 14.01
CA ILE A 400 -2.91 20.68 14.04
C ILE A 400 -3.21 19.82 12.80
N LYS A 401 -2.83 20.30 11.61
CA LYS A 401 -3.06 19.59 10.35
C LYS A 401 -2.30 18.24 10.25
N LYS A 402 -1.14 18.15 10.92
CA LYS A 402 -0.36 16.91 10.99
C LYS A 402 -1.00 15.89 11.92
N VAL A 403 -1.53 16.35 13.06
CA VAL A 403 -2.27 15.51 14.03
C VAL A 403 -3.55 14.96 13.40
N ASP A 404 -4.32 15.77 12.70
CA ASP A 404 -5.57 15.36 12.04
C ASP A 404 -5.35 14.28 10.96
N ARG A 405 -4.29 14.44 10.15
CA ARG A 405 -3.91 13.40 9.17
C ARG A 405 -3.46 12.08 9.82
N MET A 406 -2.72 12.16 10.93
CA MET A 406 -2.31 10.95 11.66
C MET A 406 -3.51 10.26 12.30
N LYS A 407 -4.47 11.00 12.87
CA LYS A 407 -5.72 10.50 13.44
C LYS A 407 -6.54 9.73 12.40
N THR A 408 -6.73 10.32 11.22
CA THR A 408 -7.50 9.70 10.12
C THR A 408 -6.82 8.43 9.59
N ALA A 409 -5.50 8.46 9.39
CA ALA A 409 -4.73 7.30 8.93
C ALA A 409 -4.71 6.17 9.97
N PHE A 410 -4.62 6.52 11.25
CA PHE A 410 -4.68 5.57 12.37
C PHE A 410 -6.04 4.87 12.45
N LEU A 411 -7.13 5.64 12.40
CA LEU A 411 -8.50 5.09 12.42
C LEU A 411 -8.76 4.18 11.22
N HIS A 412 -8.34 4.58 10.02
CA HIS A 412 -8.50 3.77 8.82
C HIS A 412 -7.71 2.45 8.89
N ASN A 413 -6.49 2.51 9.40
CA ASN A 413 -5.63 1.33 9.57
C ASN A 413 -6.19 0.38 10.64
N MET A 414 -6.66 0.92 11.78
CA MET A 414 -7.31 0.13 12.84
C MET A 414 -8.59 -0.54 12.35
N THR A 415 -9.45 0.18 11.61
CA THR A 415 -10.69 -0.37 11.05
C THR A 415 -10.39 -1.54 10.11
N ASN A 416 -9.39 -1.41 9.24
CA ASN A 416 -8.99 -2.48 8.31
C ASN A 416 -8.43 -3.71 9.03
N HIS A 417 -7.69 -3.52 10.14
CA HIS A 417 -7.18 -4.63 10.95
C HIS A 417 -8.24 -5.33 11.80
N MET A 418 -9.39 -4.68 12.02
CA MET A 418 -10.49 -5.25 12.81
C MET A 418 -11.53 -5.97 11.94
N ILE A 419 -11.75 -5.51 10.70
CA ILE A 419 -12.74 -6.13 9.78
C ILE A 419 -12.36 -7.57 9.44
N THR A 420 -11.09 -7.85 9.21
CA THR A 420 -10.64 -9.19 8.80
C THR A 420 -10.82 -10.26 9.89
N PRO A 421 -10.35 -10.05 11.14
CA PRO A 421 -10.59 -11.02 12.22
C PRO A 421 -12.06 -11.10 12.64
N ALA A 422 -12.82 -9.99 12.55
CA ALA A 422 -14.26 -10.02 12.83
C ALA A 422 -15.03 -10.87 11.80
N ALA A 423 -14.72 -10.75 10.52
CA ALA A 423 -15.28 -11.57 9.46
C ALA A 423 -14.88 -13.06 9.59
N GLN A 424 -13.68 -13.34 10.09
CA GLN A 424 -13.23 -14.69 10.35
C GLN A 424 -13.98 -15.33 11.54
N ILE A 425 -14.22 -14.56 12.60
CA ILE A 425 -15.01 -14.99 13.75
C ILE A 425 -16.45 -15.33 13.35
N ASP A 426 -17.08 -14.48 12.55
CA ASP A 426 -18.46 -14.70 12.06
C ASP A 426 -18.57 -16.00 11.27
N LYS A 427 -17.56 -16.29 10.45
CA LYS A 427 -17.45 -17.52 9.68
C LYS A 427 -17.21 -18.76 10.56
N ASP A 428 -16.33 -18.64 11.54
CA ASP A 428 -15.98 -19.75 12.46
C ASP A 428 -17.16 -20.09 13.38
N VAL A 429 -17.90 -19.08 13.86
CA VAL A 429 -19.17 -19.24 14.62
C VAL A 429 -20.23 -19.91 13.77
N SER A 430 -20.36 -19.53 12.50
CA SER A 430 -21.33 -20.16 11.57
C SER A 430 -21.02 -21.64 11.36
N THR A 431 -19.75 -22.04 11.41
CA THR A 431 -19.30 -23.44 11.26
C THR A 431 -19.52 -24.26 12.55
N LEU A 432 -19.43 -23.61 13.71
CA LEU A 432 -19.66 -24.20 15.03
C LEU A 432 -21.14 -24.50 15.36
N CYS A 433 -22.06 -23.76 14.74
CA CYS A 433 -23.51 -23.92 14.92
C CYS A 433 -24.12 -25.09 14.12
N ALA A 434 -23.31 -25.88 13.38
CA ALA A 434 -23.80 -27.05 12.65
C ALA A 434 -24.01 -28.28 13.58
N PRO A 435 -25.03 -29.12 13.35
CA PRO A 435 -25.54 -30.09 14.32
C PRO A 435 -24.66 -31.31 14.64
N SER A 436 -23.37 -31.33 14.29
CA SER A 436 -22.47 -32.48 14.45
C SER A 436 -21.12 -32.20 15.12
N ALA A 437 -21.10 -31.31 16.11
CA ALA A 437 -19.88 -30.89 16.77
C ALA A 437 -19.35 -31.93 17.78
N SER A 438 -18.08 -32.34 17.64
CA SER A 438 -17.32 -33.14 18.60
C SER A 438 -16.64 -32.27 19.68
N THR A 439 -16.05 -32.88 20.70
CA THR A 439 -15.46 -32.23 21.89
C THR A 439 -14.38 -31.17 21.56
N ASP A 440 -13.78 -31.22 20.38
CA ASP A 440 -12.82 -30.18 19.91
C ASP A 440 -13.48 -28.87 19.50
N THR A 441 -14.77 -28.87 19.20
CA THR A 441 -15.54 -27.67 18.87
C THR A 441 -15.73 -26.75 20.08
N LEU A 442 -15.66 -27.27 21.29
CA LEU A 442 -15.72 -26.43 22.50
C LEU A 442 -14.47 -25.53 22.64
N ASN A 443 -13.29 -26.08 22.35
CA ASN A 443 -12.04 -25.27 22.37
C ASN A 443 -12.01 -24.23 21.24
N LEU A 444 -12.60 -24.55 20.09
CA LEU A 444 -12.73 -23.58 18.98
C LEU A 444 -13.73 -22.47 19.31
N ALA A 445 -14.86 -22.83 19.94
CA ALA A 445 -15.86 -21.88 20.40
C ALA A 445 -15.28 -20.92 21.46
N GLU A 446 -14.48 -21.45 22.39
CA GLU A 446 -13.82 -20.67 23.44
C GLU A 446 -12.75 -19.73 22.84
N ASN A 447 -12.02 -20.16 21.83
CA ASN A 447 -11.07 -19.30 21.11
C ASN A 447 -11.75 -18.21 20.29
N VAL A 448 -12.86 -18.51 19.63
CA VAL A 448 -13.69 -17.55 18.89
C VAL A 448 -14.29 -16.52 19.85
N GLN A 449 -14.81 -16.98 20.99
CA GLN A 449 -15.33 -16.12 22.05
C GLN A 449 -14.23 -15.19 22.57
N LYS A 450 -13.05 -15.73 22.90
CA LYS A 450 -11.88 -14.97 23.40
C LYS A 450 -11.37 -13.93 22.39
N ASN A 451 -11.34 -14.28 21.12
CA ASN A 451 -10.95 -13.36 20.05
C ASN A 451 -12.03 -12.29 19.80
N GLY A 452 -13.32 -12.66 19.90
CA GLY A 452 -14.46 -11.75 19.85
C GLY A 452 -14.44 -10.75 20.99
N ASP A 453 -14.19 -11.23 22.22
CA ASP A 453 -14.04 -10.40 23.40
C ASP A 453 -12.83 -9.45 23.28
N THR A 454 -11.74 -9.91 22.68
CA THR A 454 -10.55 -9.07 22.44
C THR A 454 -10.84 -7.96 21.45
N ILE A 455 -11.55 -8.25 20.36
CA ILE A 455 -11.96 -7.24 19.36
C ILE A 455 -12.95 -6.25 19.99
N THR A 456 -13.92 -6.76 20.76
CA THR A 456 -14.92 -5.93 21.46
C THR A 456 -14.23 -5.02 22.48
N LYS A 457 -13.21 -5.52 23.18
CA LYS A 457 -12.41 -4.73 24.10
C LYS A 457 -11.61 -3.64 23.37
N LEU A 458 -10.95 -3.97 22.26
CA LEU A 458 -10.23 -2.99 21.44
C LEU A 458 -11.17 -1.93 20.85
N LEU A 459 -12.39 -2.30 20.44
CA LEU A 459 -13.43 -1.37 20.01
C LEU A 459 -13.88 -0.43 21.13
N ASN A 460 -14.14 -0.98 22.31
CA ASN A 460 -14.53 -0.20 23.48
C ASN A 460 -13.39 0.73 23.95
N ASP A 461 -12.14 0.26 23.93
CA ASP A 461 -10.98 1.09 24.26
C ASP A 461 -10.83 2.25 23.25
N LEU A 462 -11.13 2.01 21.98
CA LEU A 462 -11.10 3.02 20.91
C LEU A 462 -12.23 4.04 21.05
N ILE A 463 -13.44 3.58 21.39
CA ILE A 463 -14.60 4.44 21.69
C ILE A 463 -14.33 5.29 22.92
N ASN A 464 -13.81 4.67 23.99
CA ASN A 464 -13.49 5.37 25.22
C ASN A 464 -12.39 6.43 25.01
N MET A 465 -11.35 6.13 24.22
CA MET A 465 -10.32 7.11 23.86
C MET A 465 -10.90 8.27 23.04
N SER A 466 -11.80 7.97 22.09
CA SER A 466 -12.47 9.01 21.29
C SER A 466 -13.41 9.87 22.13
N GLU A 467 -14.13 9.27 23.08
CA GLU A 467 -14.98 10.01 24.01
C GLU A 467 -14.17 10.83 25.04
N GLU A 468 -13.00 10.31 25.45
CA GLU A 468 -12.11 11.04 26.36
C GLU A 468 -11.43 12.24 25.67
N GLU A 469 -11.11 12.10 24.35
CA GLU A 469 -10.63 13.23 23.55
C GLU A 469 -11.71 14.28 23.33
N MET A 470 -12.94 13.88 22.98
CA MET A 470 -14.07 14.82 22.86
C MET A 470 -14.38 15.55 24.16
N ARG A 471 -14.31 14.86 25.31
CA ARG A 471 -14.47 15.50 26.62
C ARG A 471 -13.34 16.48 26.95
N LYS A 472 -12.14 16.24 26.46
CA LYS A 472 -11.01 17.17 26.62
C LYS A 472 -11.16 18.39 25.71
N GLU A 473 -11.66 18.22 24.49
CA GLU A 473 -11.97 19.34 23.58
C GLU A 473 -13.11 20.22 24.15
N ASP A 474 -14.21 19.60 24.61
CA ASP A 474 -15.32 20.34 25.24
C ASP A 474 -14.92 21.05 26.54
N ALA A 475 -13.92 20.53 27.25
CA ALA A 475 -13.39 21.18 28.47
C ALA A 475 -12.52 22.40 28.14
N TYR A 476 -11.80 22.39 27.02
CA TYR A 476 -10.99 23.54 26.54
C TYR A 476 -11.87 24.64 25.92
N GLU A 477 -12.99 24.31 25.26
CA GLU A 477 -13.92 25.32 24.73
C GLU A 477 -14.75 26.04 25.82
N ASN A 478 -14.82 25.53 27.05
CA ASN A 478 -15.56 26.14 28.13
C ASN A 478 -14.68 26.93 29.13
N GLU A 479 -13.35 27.04 28.88
CA GLU A 479 -12.42 27.84 29.69
C GLU A 479 -11.99 29.17 29.03
N ASP A 480 -12.42 29.47 27.79
CA ASP A 480 -12.32 30.77 27.12
C ASP A 480 -13.68 31.52 27.18
#